data_378dcd0f6b13accc6a56765a9e45e8f8
#
_entry.id   378dcd0f6b13accc6a56765a9e45e8f8
#
_cell.length_a   1.000
_cell.length_b   1.000
_cell.length_c   1.000
_cell.angle_alpha   90.00
_cell.angle_beta   90.00
_cell.angle_gamma   90.00
#
_symmetry.space_group_name_H-M   'P 1'
#
loop_
_entity.id
_entity.type
_entity.pdbx_description
1 polymer ?
#
loop_
_entity_poly.entity_id
_entity_poly.type
_entity_poly.pdbx_seq_one_letter_code
_entity_poly.pdbx_strand_id
1 'polypeptide(L)'
;MKYFEVRFEIMPYIEAAGDLLAASLADIGFETFEPTETGITAYVQQSAYDESAVRDAVLDVCTTFEASHLAVTFNCQPAPDENWNATWEAEHHFEPIHIREGLDIQIIPRQAFGSGEHATTRMILGLLTATQADGTPLLPLQGATVIDAGCGTGVLGIAALKLDAARLFAYDIDEWSVRNTLDNMALNGVDGTVVEGDASVLAAAPQADILLANINRNILLNDMSAFVGCLKHGGHLILSGFLEADIEPLKACATSLGLTLHDQRSDEGWQALHFIKNN
;
A
#
# COMPACT_ATOMS: atom_id res chain seq x y z
N MET A 1 -7.97 -9.88 -9.06
CA MET A 1 -9.37 -10.30 -8.73
C MET A 1 -10.27 -10.02 -9.92
N LYS A 2 -11.35 -10.80 -10.10
CA LYS A 2 -12.32 -10.53 -11.17
C LYS A 2 -13.56 -9.90 -10.55
N TYR A 3 -14.04 -8.83 -11.16
CA TYR A 3 -15.22 -8.10 -10.72
C TYR A 3 -16.39 -8.29 -11.68
N PHE A 4 -17.61 -8.14 -11.15
CA PHE A 4 -18.79 -7.81 -11.91
C PHE A 4 -19.06 -6.32 -11.81
N GLU A 5 -19.44 -5.74 -12.95
CA GLU A 5 -20.06 -4.43 -13.07
C GLU A 5 -21.57 -4.64 -13.11
N VAL A 6 -22.28 -4.01 -12.19
CA VAL A 6 -23.73 -4.09 -12.12
C VAL A 6 -24.30 -2.68 -12.28
N ARG A 7 -25.02 -2.45 -13.37
CA ARG A 7 -25.66 -1.17 -13.66
C ARG A 7 -27.10 -1.22 -13.21
N PHE A 8 -27.51 -0.25 -12.40
CA PHE A 8 -28.84 -0.07 -11.89
C PHE A 8 -29.48 1.15 -12.52
N GLU A 9 -30.66 0.99 -13.13
CA GLU A 9 -31.48 2.08 -13.64
C GLU A 9 -32.68 2.28 -12.73
N ILE A 10 -32.90 3.53 -12.28
CA ILE A 10 -33.93 3.93 -11.33
C ILE A 10 -34.92 4.84 -12.07
N MET A 11 -36.18 4.45 -12.17
CA MET A 11 -37.20 5.20 -12.90
C MET A 11 -38.48 5.39 -12.07
N PRO A 12 -38.94 6.64 -11.83
CA PRO A 12 -38.23 7.89 -12.07
C PRO A 12 -36.97 7.99 -11.23
N TYR A 13 -35.93 8.69 -11.72
CA TYR A 13 -34.72 8.85 -10.95
C TYR A 13 -34.96 9.72 -9.71
N ILE A 14 -34.60 9.18 -8.55
CA ILE A 14 -34.66 9.83 -7.24
C ILE A 14 -33.32 9.62 -6.58
N GLU A 15 -32.57 10.69 -6.34
CA GLU A 15 -31.23 10.66 -5.75
C GLU A 15 -31.20 9.85 -4.43
N ALA A 16 -32.15 10.11 -3.51
CA ALA A 16 -32.25 9.38 -2.25
C ALA A 16 -32.50 7.87 -2.42
N ALA A 17 -33.12 7.43 -3.52
CA ALA A 17 -33.27 6.01 -3.82
C ALA A 17 -31.95 5.40 -4.30
N GLY A 18 -31.16 6.16 -5.05
CA GLY A 18 -29.79 5.78 -5.43
C GLY A 18 -28.88 5.63 -4.22
N ASP A 19 -28.92 6.58 -3.29
CA ASP A 19 -28.14 6.53 -2.05
C ASP A 19 -28.53 5.35 -1.16
N LEU A 20 -29.83 5.08 -1.01
CA LEU A 20 -30.32 3.93 -0.25
C LEU A 20 -29.91 2.61 -0.91
N LEU A 21 -29.99 2.54 -2.24
CA LEU A 21 -29.56 1.35 -3.00
C LEU A 21 -28.07 1.11 -2.82
N ALA A 22 -27.24 2.15 -2.93
CA ALA A 22 -25.78 2.04 -2.72
C ALA A 22 -25.45 1.53 -1.30
N ALA A 23 -26.13 2.05 -0.27
CA ALA A 23 -25.96 1.59 1.10
C ALA A 23 -26.33 0.11 1.27
N SER A 24 -27.49 -0.31 0.73
CA SER A 24 -27.95 -1.70 0.79
C SER A 24 -27.02 -2.66 0.03
N LEU A 25 -26.45 -2.22 -1.09
CA LEU A 25 -25.50 -3.01 -1.87
C LEU A 25 -24.15 -3.12 -1.16
N ALA A 26 -23.70 -2.08 -0.46
CA ALA A 26 -22.46 -2.12 0.34
C ALA A 26 -22.57 -3.20 1.45
N ASP A 27 -23.74 -3.35 2.07
CA ASP A 27 -23.96 -4.36 3.10
C ASP A 27 -23.87 -5.81 2.57
N ILE A 28 -24.03 -6.02 1.27
CA ILE A 28 -23.91 -7.33 0.60
C ILE A 28 -22.62 -7.49 -0.20
N GLY A 29 -21.62 -6.62 0.04
CA GLY A 29 -20.26 -6.80 -0.44
C GLY A 29 -19.88 -6.05 -1.71
N PHE A 30 -20.68 -5.08 -2.16
CA PHE A 30 -20.25 -4.15 -3.22
C PHE A 30 -19.29 -3.12 -2.65
N GLU A 31 -18.22 -2.81 -3.39
CA GLU A 31 -17.08 -2.03 -2.90
C GLU A 31 -16.98 -0.62 -3.51
N THR A 32 -17.50 -0.44 -4.72
CA THR A 32 -17.40 0.84 -5.46
C THR A 32 -18.73 1.20 -6.09
N PHE A 33 -19.07 2.49 -6.07
CA PHE A 33 -20.31 3.03 -6.59
C PHE A 33 -20.06 4.28 -7.42
N GLU A 34 -20.57 4.28 -8.65
CA GLU A 34 -20.47 5.41 -9.59
C GLU A 34 -21.87 5.92 -9.91
N PRO A 35 -22.23 7.17 -9.54
CA PRO A 35 -23.50 7.75 -9.95
C PRO A 35 -23.59 7.89 -11.48
N THR A 36 -24.78 7.63 -12.02
CA THR A 36 -25.12 7.84 -13.43
C THR A 36 -26.29 8.81 -13.54
N GLU A 37 -26.60 9.27 -14.75
CA GLU A 37 -27.75 10.17 -14.96
C GLU A 37 -29.09 9.52 -14.57
N THR A 38 -29.20 8.21 -14.59
CA THR A 38 -30.45 7.48 -14.37
C THR A 38 -30.39 6.46 -13.24
N GLY A 39 -29.27 6.39 -12.49
CA GLY A 39 -29.09 5.42 -11.43
C GLY A 39 -27.67 5.35 -10.91
N ILE A 40 -27.17 4.11 -10.69
CA ILE A 40 -25.81 3.88 -10.22
C ILE A 40 -25.19 2.68 -10.94
N THR A 41 -23.88 2.71 -11.13
CA THR A 41 -23.06 1.54 -11.47
C THR A 41 -22.32 1.10 -10.20
N ALA A 42 -22.35 -0.17 -9.88
CA ALA A 42 -21.71 -0.72 -8.69
C ALA A 42 -20.84 -1.93 -9.04
N TYR A 43 -19.75 -2.12 -8.28
CA TYR A 43 -18.75 -3.15 -8.53
C TYR A 43 -18.65 -4.09 -7.33
N VAL A 44 -18.60 -5.41 -7.62
CA VAL A 44 -18.50 -6.46 -6.62
C VAL A 44 -17.56 -7.56 -7.11
N GLN A 45 -16.80 -8.17 -6.21
CA GLN A 45 -15.99 -9.34 -6.55
C GLN A 45 -16.87 -10.49 -7.06
N GLN A 46 -16.44 -11.17 -8.14
CA GLN A 46 -17.23 -12.27 -8.71
C GLN A 46 -17.50 -13.39 -7.70
N SER A 47 -16.60 -13.61 -6.74
CA SER A 47 -16.75 -14.58 -5.65
C SER A 47 -17.76 -14.18 -4.58
N ALA A 48 -18.08 -12.90 -4.45
CA ALA A 48 -19.00 -12.34 -3.46
C ALA A 48 -20.37 -12.00 -4.06
N TYR A 49 -20.54 -12.06 -5.38
CA TYR A 49 -21.79 -11.73 -6.05
C TYR A 49 -22.89 -12.75 -5.78
N ASP A 50 -24.00 -12.29 -5.21
CA ASP A 50 -25.23 -13.05 -5.02
C ASP A 50 -26.42 -12.30 -5.65
N GLU A 51 -26.93 -12.80 -6.78
CA GLU A 51 -28.04 -12.18 -7.48
C GLU A 51 -29.32 -12.14 -6.64
N SER A 52 -29.54 -13.10 -5.72
CA SER A 52 -30.71 -13.11 -4.85
C SER A 52 -30.64 -11.95 -3.86
N ALA A 53 -29.48 -11.73 -3.23
CA ALA A 53 -29.26 -10.62 -2.32
C ALA A 53 -29.42 -9.26 -3.02
N VAL A 54 -28.96 -9.14 -4.29
CA VAL A 54 -29.17 -7.93 -5.10
C VAL A 54 -30.64 -7.69 -5.37
N ARG A 55 -31.42 -8.73 -5.71
CA ARG A 55 -32.87 -8.62 -5.94
C ARG A 55 -33.61 -8.20 -4.67
N ASP A 56 -33.21 -8.70 -3.52
CA ASP A 56 -33.80 -8.34 -2.23
C ASP A 56 -33.52 -6.87 -1.91
N ALA A 57 -32.28 -6.41 -2.09
CA ALA A 57 -31.91 -4.99 -1.91
C ALA A 57 -32.71 -4.05 -2.84
N VAL A 58 -32.87 -4.43 -4.10
CA VAL A 58 -33.72 -3.69 -5.07
C VAL A 58 -35.18 -3.65 -4.62
N LEU A 59 -35.73 -4.76 -4.15
CA LEU A 59 -37.11 -4.84 -3.68
C LEU A 59 -37.35 -3.94 -2.46
N ASP A 60 -36.42 -3.91 -1.52
CA ASP A 60 -36.50 -3.07 -0.32
C ASP A 60 -36.53 -1.58 -0.68
N VAL A 61 -35.67 -1.17 -1.64
CA VAL A 61 -35.68 0.21 -2.15
C VAL A 61 -36.99 0.54 -2.84
N CYS A 62 -37.50 -0.32 -3.74
CA CYS A 62 -38.76 -0.13 -4.41
C CYS A 62 -39.92 -0.03 -3.41
N THR A 63 -39.92 -0.83 -2.35
CA THR A 63 -40.92 -0.80 -1.29
C THR A 63 -40.86 0.50 -0.49
N THR A 64 -39.66 0.96 -0.16
CA THR A 64 -39.45 2.23 0.57
C THR A 64 -39.99 3.42 -0.21
N PHE A 65 -39.89 3.41 -1.54
CA PHE A 65 -40.37 4.47 -2.45
C PHE A 65 -41.66 4.11 -3.19
N GLU A 66 -42.46 3.21 -2.66
CA GLU A 66 -43.74 2.74 -3.30
C GLU A 66 -44.66 3.89 -3.75
N ALA A 67 -44.78 4.93 -2.92
CA ALA A 67 -45.60 6.12 -3.24
C ALA A 67 -45.11 6.88 -4.49
N SER A 68 -43.91 6.70 -4.90
CA SER A 68 -43.30 7.32 -6.10
C SER A 68 -43.37 6.43 -7.34
N HIS A 69 -44.00 5.26 -7.23
CA HIS A 69 -44.04 4.25 -8.30
C HIS A 69 -42.68 3.93 -8.90
N LEU A 70 -41.65 3.91 -8.04
CA LEU A 70 -40.28 3.69 -8.42
C LEU A 70 -40.05 2.25 -8.90
N ALA A 71 -39.36 2.11 -10.01
CA ALA A 71 -38.89 0.83 -10.53
C ALA A 71 -37.36 0.87 -10.65
N VAL A 72 -36.71 -0.19 -10.20
CA VAL A 72 -35.26 -0.38 -10.36
C VAL A 72 -35.04 -1.63 -11.20
N THR A 73 -34.25 -1.48 -12.27
CA THR A 73 -33.77 -2.61 -13.08
C THR A 73 -32.27 -2.69 -12.99
N PHE A 74 -31.69 -3.88 -13.13
CA PHE A 74 -30.26 -4.01 -13.15
C PHE A 74 -29.77 -5.00 -14.20
N ASN A 75 -28.56 -4.78 -14.66
CA ASN A 75 -27.82 -5.66 -15.55
C ASN A 75 -26.44 -5.93 -14.97
N CYS A 76 -26.08 -7.22 -14.86
CA CYS A 76 -24.79 -7.67 -14.37
C CYS A 76 -23.96 -8.18 -15.54
N GLN A 77 -22.72 -7.69 -15.66
CA GLN A 77 -21.76 -8.18 -16.65
C GLN A 77 -20.37 -8.30 -15.99
N PRO A 78 -19.48 -9.18 -16.50
CA PRO A 78 -18.11 -9.13 -16.09
C PRO A 78 -17.59 -7.69 -16.30
N ALA A 79 -16.98 -7.10 -15.28
CA ALA A 79 -16.31 -5.83 -15.46
C ALA A 79 -15.29 -6.00 -16.60
N PRO A 80 -15.19 -5.03 -17.52
CA PRO A 80 -14.22 -5.12 -18.60
C PRO A 80 -12.85 -5.36 -17.99
N ASP A 81 -12.15 -6.36 -18.49
CA ASP A 81 -10.74 -6.58 -18.18
C ASP A 81 -9.90 -5.54 -18.98
N GLU A 82 -10.47 -4.35 -19.12
CA GLU A 82 -9.77 -3.21 -19.67
C GLU A 82 -8.74 -2.81 -18.63
N ASN A 83 -7.51 -2.79 -19.08
CA ASN A 83 -6.41 -2.26 -18.30
C ASN A 83 -6.60 -0.75 -18.13
N TRP A 84 -7.57 -0.36 -17.27
CA TRP A 84 -7.83 1.04 -16.88
C TRP A 84 -6.54 1.72 -16.46
N ASN A 85 -5.61 0.92 -15.90
CA ASN A 85 -4.29 1.40 -15.57
C ASN A 85 -3.50 1.83 -16.81
N ALA A 86 -3.60 1.12 -17.94
CA ALA A 86 -2.85 1.50 -19.14
C ALA A 86 -3.35 2.82 -19.73
N THR A 87 -4.67 3.06 -19.72
CA THR A 87 -5.24 4.34 -20.16
C THR A 87 -4.89 5.46 -19.18
N TRP A 88 -5.03 5.19 -17.88
CA TRP A 88 -4.67 6.11 -16.82
C TRP A 88 -3.16 6.42 -16.80
N GLU A 89 -2.30 5.40 -16.96
CA GLU A 89 -0.84 5.56 -17.09
C GLU A 89 -0.44 6.39 -18.31
N ALA A 90 -1.16 6.24 -19.45
CA ALA A 90 -0.90 7.02 -20.66
C ALA A 90 -1.31 8.49 -20.51
N GLU A 91 -2.28 8.78 -19.63
CA GLU A 91 -2.77 10.13 -19.35
C GLU A 91 -2.02 10.82 -18.20
N HIS A 92 -1.30 10.06 -17.34
CA HIS A 92 -0.57 10.59 -16.20
C HIS A 92 0.94 10.47 -16.42
N HIS A 93 1.62 11.60 -16.40
CA HIS A 93 3.07 11.65 -16.44
C HIS A 93 3.62 11.59 -15.01
N PHE A 94 4.33 10.49 -14.69
CA PHE A 94 5.01 10.35 -13.40
C PHE A 94 6.46 10.81 -13.53
N GLU A 95 6.77 11.90 -12.84
CA GLU A 95 8.15 12.36 -12.80
C GLU A 95 9.03 11.35 -12.05
N PRO A 96 10.25 11.10 -12.55
CA PRO A 96 11.20 10.26 -11.83
C PRO A 96 11.51 10.81 -10.44
N ILE A 97 11.59 9.93 -9.46
CA ILE A 97 11.97 10.32 -8.10
C ILE A 97 13.48 10.49 -8.06
N HIS A 98 13.94 11.71 -7.76
CA HIS A 98 15.35 12.00 -7.61
C HIS A 98 15.89 11.39 -6.29
N ILE A 99 16.88 10.50 -6.38
CA ILE A 99 17.50 9.85 -5.23
C ILE A 99 18.79 10.59 -4.83
N ARG A 100 19.69 10.82 -5.80
CA ARG A 100 20.91 11.62 -5.67
C ARG A 100 21.40 12.03 -7.04
N GLU A 101 22.42 12.87 -7.12
CA GLU A 101 23.00 13.29 -8.40
C GLU A 101 23.31 12.09 -9.30
N GLY A 102 22.71 12.09 -10.48
CA GLY A 102 22.85 11.03 -11.48
C GLY A 102 22.09 9.73 -11.18
N LEU A 103 21.20 9.72 -10.20
CA LEU A 103 20.39 8.55 -9.84
C LEU A 103 18.94 8.92 -9.57
N ASP A 104 18.08 8.60 -10.53
CA ASP A 104 16.64 8.70 -10.43
C ASP A 104 16.01 7.31 -10.51
N ILE A 105 14.84 7.14 -9.91
CA ILE A 105 14.02 5.94 -10.03
C ILE A 105 12.64 6.29 -10.59
N GLN A 106 12.11 5.40 -11.42
CA GLN A 106 10.78 5.54 -12.00
C GLN A 106 9.79 4.70 -11.20
N ILE A 107 8.73 5.34 -10.70
CA ILE A 107 7.66 4.65 -9.97
C ILE A 107 6.32 4.98 -10.61
N ILE A 108 5.55 3.95 -10.93
CA ILE A 108 4.16 4.07 -11.37
C ILE A 108 3.28 3.53 -10.25
N PRO A 109 2.58 4.38 -9.48
CA PRO A 109 1.81 3.95 -8.30
C PRO A 109 0.42 3.45 -8.68
N ARG A 110 0.33 2.26 -9.24
CA ARG A 110 -0.94 1.61 -9.60
C ARG A 110 -1.68 1.16 -8.34
N GLN A 111 -2.65 1.91 -7.83
CA GLN A 111 -3.46 1.55 -6.66
C GLN A 111 -2.65 1.14 -5.40
N ALA A 112 -1.32 1.32 -5.43
CA ALA A 112 -0.43 1.02 -4.32
C ALA A 112 0.09 2.31 -3.67
N PHE A 113 0.31 2.28 -2.36
CA PHE A 113 0.93 3.40 -1.63
C PHE A 113 2.42 3.51 -1.96
N GLY A 114 2.94 4.76 -2.05
CA GLY A 114 4.36 5.02 -2.21
C GLY A 114 4.73 5.67 -3.55
N SER A 115 4.05 6.77 -3.94
CA SER A 115 4.42 7.59 -5.11
C SER A 115 5.80 8.26 -4.99
N GLY A 116 6.39 8.27 -3.80
CA GLY A 116 7.64 8.98 -3.51
C GLY A 116 7.45 10.36 -2.90
N GLU A 117 6.29 10.97 -3.09
CA GLU A 117 6.02 12.36 -2.66
C GLU A 117 5.59 12.48 -1.19
N HIS A 118 5.10 11.41 -0.59
CA HIS A 118 4.64 11.45 0.79
C HIS A 118 5.80 11.66 1.77
N ALA A 119 5.57 12.47 2.82
CA ALA A 119 6.58 12.81 3.83
C ALA A 119 7.32 11.60 4.41
N THR A 120 6.58 10.51 4.70
CA THR A 120 7.17 9.27 5.23
C THR A 120 8.15 8.62 4.27
N THR A 121 7.84 8.60 2.98
CA THR A 121 8.72 8.07 1.92
C THR A 121 9.95 8.95 1.76
N ARG A 122 9.76 10.29 1.68
CA ARG A 122 10.87 11.25 1.59
C ARG A 122 11.86 11.10 2.75
N MET A 123 11.36 10.93 3.99
CA MET A 123 12.23 10.74 5.17
C MET A 123 13.09 9.48 5.06
N ILE A 124 12.52 8.35 4.64
CA ILE A 124 13.28 7.10 4.49
C ILE A 124 14.27 7.20 3.32
N LEU A 125 13.87 7.73 2.17
CA LEU A 125 14.79 7.97 1.05
C LEU A 125 15.93 8.89 1.47
N GLY A 126 15.64 9.92 2.27
CA GLY A 126 16.66 10.81 2.85
C GLY A 126 17.58 10.09 3.85
N LEU A 127 17.12 9.04 4.57
CA LEU A 127 17.98 8.20 5.41
C LEU A 127 18.88 7.29 4.56
N LEU A 128 18.34 6.70 3.49
CA LEU A 128 19.09 5.83 2.58
C LEU A 128 20.26 6.58 1.89
N THR A 129 20.12 7.87 1.66
CA THR A 129 21.12 8.71 0.98
C THR A 129 21.98 9.55 1.92
N ALA A 130 21.67 9.55 3.22
CA ALA A 130 22.38 10.38 4.19
C ALA A 130 23.83 9.93 4.39
N THR A 131 24.67 10.91 4.69
CA THR A 131 26.06 10.69 5.08
C THR A 131 26.31 11.19 6.50
N GLN A 132 27.26 10.57 7.19
CA GLN A 132 27.75 11.00 8.49
C GLN A 132 28.65 12.24 8.33
N ALA A 133 29.06 12.85 9.45
CA ALA A 133 29.90 14.04 9.44
C ALA A 133 31.32 13.81 8.79
N ASP A 134 31.76 12.56 8.75
CA ASP A 134 33.03 12.16 8.10
C ASP A 134 32.86 11.82 6.60
N GLY A 135 31.66 11.99 6.05
CA GLY A 135 31.34 11.69 4.65
C GLY A 135 31.02 10.22 4.36
N THR A 136 31.06 9.34 5.36
CA THR A 136 30.64 7.94 5.17
C THR A 136 29.11 7.82 5.09
N PRO A 137 28.55 6.85 4.32
CA PRO A 137 27.12 6.62 4.31
C PRO A 137 26.56 6.33 5.71
N LEU A 138 25.39 6.89 6.01
CA LEU A 138 24.68 6.62 7.27
C LEU A 138 24.27 5.14 7.38
N LEU A 139 23.85 4.55 6.26
CA LEU A 139 23.45 3.16 6.15
C LEU A 139 24.44 2.37 5.28
N PRO A 140 24.83 1.15 5.69
CA PRO A 140 25.78 0.33 4.95
C PRO A 140 25.09 -0.41 3.79
N LEU A 141 24.61 0.33 2.76
CA LEU A 141 23.86 -0.24 1.65
C LEU A 141 24.71 -1.11 0.73
N GLN A 142 25.98 -0.77 0.52
CA GLN A 142 26.83 -1.51 -0.41
C GLN A 142 26.96 -2.99 -0.03
N GLY A 143 26.41 -3.85 -0.89
CA GLY A 143 26.41 -5.29 -0.67
C GLY A 143 25.40 -5.79 0.37
N ALA A 144 24.56 -4.91 0.93
CA ALA A 144 23.61 -5.23 1.97
C ALA A 144 22.45 -6.13 1.48
N THR A 145 21.91 -6.90 2.40
CA THR A 145 20.59 -7.53 2.28
C THR A 145 19.57 -6.60 2.92
N VAL A 146 18.56 -6.19 2.17
CA VAL A 146 17.49 -5.29 2.59
C VAL A 146 16.17 -6.04 2.64
N ILE A 147 15.37 -5.80 3.68
CA ILE A 147 13.97 -6.21 3.75
C ILE A 147 13.12 -4.95 3.63
N ASP A 148 12.07 -4.99 2.79
CA ASP A 148 11.05 -3.94 2.64
C ASP A 148 9.69 -4.50 3.05
N ALA A 149 9.23 -4.11 4.25
CA ALA A 149 8.02 -4.61 4.90
C ALA A 149 6.83 -3.69 4.60
N GLY A 150 5.80 -4.21 3.93
CA GLY A 150 4.70 -3.42 3.38
C GLY A 150 5.20 -2.58 2.20
N CYS A 151 5.70 -3.25 1.16
CA CYS A 151 6.48 -2.61 0.11
C CYS A 151 5.68 -1.67 -0.81
N GLY A 152 4.35 -1.83 -0.90
CA GLY A 152 3.49 -0.98 -1.74
C GLY A 152 3.96 -0.92 -3.20
N THR A 153 4.40 0.25 -3.66
CA THR A 153 5.00 0.44 -4.99
C THR A 153 6.40 -0.15 -5.14
N GLY A 154 7.05 -0.55 -4.05
CA GLY A 154 8.45 -0.98 -4.03
C GLY A 154 9.47 0.15 -3.99
N VAL A 155 9.04 1.41 -3.87
CA VAL A 155 9.92 2.59 -3.97
C VAL A 155 11.14 2.52 -3.06
N LEU A 156 10.99 2.08 -1.82
CA LEU A 156 12.08 2.01 -0.84
C LEU A 156 13.06 0.88 -1.15
N GLY A 157 12.55 -0.31 -1.44
CA GLY A 157 13.38 -1.45 -1.84
C GLY A 157 14.13 -1.21 -3.14
N ILE A 158 13.47 -0.63 -4.15
CA ILE A 158 14.09 -0.24 -5.42
C ILE A 158 15.20 0.79 -5.20
N ALA A 159 14.94 1.84 -4.39
CA ALA A 159 15.95 2.83 -4.04
C ALA A 159 17.17 2.19 -3.36
N ALA A 160 16.95 1.26 -2.43
CA ALA A 160 18.03 0.55 -1.77
C ALA A 160 18.88 -0.26 -2.76
N LEU A 161 18.26 -0.98 -3.70
CA LEU A 161 19.00 -1.71 -4.76
C LEU A 161 19.79 -0.77 -5.67
N LYS A 162 19.21 0.36 -6.07
CA LYS A 162 19.87 1.39 -6.88
C LYS A 162 21.02 2.09 -6.13
N LEU A 163 21.04 1.99 -4.80
CA LEU A 163 22.10 2.46 -3.90
C LEU A 163 23.07 1.33 -3.49
N ASP A 164 23.21 0.31 -4.35
CA ASP A 164 24.18 -0.78 -4.26
C ASP A 164 23.86 -1.86 -3.20
N ALA A 165 22.62 -1.97 -2.72
CA ALA A 165 22.21 -3.16 -1.97
C ALA A 165 22.28 -4.40 -2.88
N ALA A 166 22.79 -5.51 -2.36
CA ALA A 166 22.99 -6.73 -3.15
C ALA A 166 21.72 -7.61 -3.23
N ARG A 167 20.81 -7.49 -2.26
CA ARG A 167 19.62 -8.33 -2.19
C ARG A 167 18.44 -7.54 -1.61
N LEU A 168 17.27 -7.76 -2.19
CA LEU A 168 15.99 -7.30 -1.66
C LEU A 168 15.07 -8.50 -1.40
N PHE A 169 14.49 -8.52 -0.21
CA PHE A 169 13.29 -9.31 0.11
C PHE A 169 12.18 -8.34 0.50
N ALA A 170 11.11 -8.28 -0.27
CA ALA A 170 10.00 -7.39 -0.04
C ALA A 170 8.70 -8.19 0.14
N TYR A 171 7.76 -7.67 0.92
CA TYR A 171 6.45 -8.29 1.04
C TYR A 171 5.35 -7.26 1.28
N ASP A 172 4.14 -7.62 0.87
CA ASP A 172 2.93 -6.87 1.16
C ASP A 172 1.75 -7.85 1.31
N ILE A 173 0.74 -7.49 2.10
CA ILE A 173 -0.49 -8.27 2.26
C ILE A 173 -1.41 -8.16 1.04
N ASP A 174 -1.23 -7.13 0.24
CA ASP A 174 -2.03 -6.82 -0.93
C ASP A 174 -1.36 -7.34 -2.21
N GLU A 175 -2.05 -8.22 -2.93
CA GLU A 175 -1.59 -8.79 -4.21
C GLU A 175 -1.25 -7.70 -5.25
N TRP A 176 -2.01 -6.59 -5.28
CA TRP A 176 -1.77 -5.49 -6.21
C TRP A 176 -0.47 -4.76 -5.90
N SER A 177 -0.18 -4.54 -4.62
CA SER A 177 1.09 -3.98 -4.16
C SER A 177 2.27 -4.86 -4.57
N VAL A 178 2.16 -6.18 -4.40
CA VAL A 178 3.18 -7.15 -4.83
C VAL A 178 3.42 -7.06 -6.35
N ARG A 179 2.35 -7.05 -7.15
CA ARG A 179 2.46 -6.91 -8.61
C ARG A 179 3.06 -5.58 -9.01
N ASN A 180 2.60 -4.48 -8.38
CA ASN A 180 3.12 -3.14 -8.67
C ASN A 180 4.61 -3.02 -8.33
N THR A 181 5.04 -3.59 -7.18
CA THR A 181 6.46 -3.67 -6.83
C THR A 181 7.27 -4.38 -7.92
N LEU A 182 6.82 -5.54 -8.41
CA LEU A 182 7.50 -6.31 -9.46
C LEU A 182 7.59 -5.51 -10.78
N ASP A 183 6.50 -4.86 -11.19
CA ASP A 183 6.49 -4.02 -12.39
C ASP A 183 7.45 -2.84 -12.27
N ASN A 184 7.46 -2.15 -11.13
CA ASN A 184 8.37 -1.04 -10.87
C ASN A 184 9.84 -1.50 -10.77
N MET A 185 10.11 -2.68 -10.22
CA MET A 185 11.45 -3.27 -10.24
C MET A 185 11.93 -3.52 -11.67
N ALA A 186 11.08 -4.12 -12.52
CA ALA A 186 11.40 -4.33 -13.94
C ALA A 186 11.65 -3.01 -14.67
N LEU A 187 10.81 -1.98 -14.40
CA LEU A 187 10.97 -0.64 -14.98
C LEU A 187 12.32 0.00 -14.63
N ASN A 188 12.83 -0.27 -13.43
CA ASN A 188 14.11 0.25 -12.96
C ASN A 188 15.31 -0.67 -13.25
N GLY A 189 15.09 -1.83 -13.87
CA GLY A 189 16.14 -2.81 -14.21
C GLY A 189 16.82 -3.39 -12.96
N VAL A 190 16.05 -3.65 -11.90
CA VAL A 190 16.51 -4.29 -10.67
C VAL A 190 15.70 -5.54 -10.37
N ASP A 191 16.29 -6.49 -9.62
CA ASP A 191 15.67 -7.76 -9.28
C ASP A 191 15.68 -7.99 -7.76
N GLY A 192 14.67 -8.70 -7.25
CA GLY A 192 14.56 -9.08 -5.86
C GLY A 192 13.46 -10.13 -5.63
N THR A 193 13.33 -10.60 -4.42
CA THR A 193 12.23 -11.48 -4.02
C THR A 193 11.09 -10.63 -3.48
N VAL A 194 9.91 -10.74 -4.08
CA VAL A 194 8.69 -10.08 -3.61
C VAL A 194 7.64 -11.14 -3.36
N VAL A 195 7.02 -11.15 -2.17
CA VAL A 195 6.06 -12.18 -1.76
C VAL A 195 4.78 -11.53 -1.20
N GLU A 196 3.64 -12.16 -1.44
CA GLU A 196 2.39 -11.81 -0.81
C GLU A 196 2.33 -12.45 0.59
N GLY A 197 1.99 -11.65 1.61
CA GLY A 197 1.80 -12.12 2.97
C GLY A 197 2.05 -11.05 4.02
N ASP A 198 1.82 -11.42 5.27
CA ASP A 198 2.11 -10.62 6.46
C ASP A 198 3.53 -10.90 7.00
N ALA A 199 3.86 -10.39 8.18
CA ALA A 199 5.17 -10.60 8.80
C ALA A 199 5.55 -12.08 9.05
N SER A 200 4.63 -13.03 8.91
CA SER A 200 4.95 -14.48 9.03
C SER A 200 5.89 -14.96 7.92
N VAL A 201 5.89 -14.31 6.75
CA VAL A 201 6.81 -14.63 5.65
C VAL A 201 8.27 -14.41 6.01
N LEU A 202 8.53 -13.57 7.02
CA LEU A 202 9.88 -13.29 7.53
C LEU A 202 10.58 -14.53 8.10
N ALA A 203 9.83 -15.56 8.48
CA ALA A 203 10.42 -16.83 8.91
C ALA A 203 11.25 -17.51 7.79
N ALA A 204 10.96 -17.24 6.54
CA ALA A 204 11.69 -17.72 5.37
C ALA A 204 12.65 -16.67 4.77
N ALA A 205 12.63 -15.43 5.28
CA ALA A 205 13.45 -14.34 4.78
C ALA A 205 14.94 -14.53 5.16
N PRO A 206 15.87 -13.98 4.36
CA PRO A 206 17.26 -13.94 4.75
C PRO A 206 17.49 -13.01 5.95
N GLN A 207 18.57 -13.24 6.72
CA GLN A 207 19.01 -12.25 7.71
C GLN A 207 19.41 -10.94 7.03
N ALA A 208 18.83 -9.84 7.47
CA ALA A 208 18.98 -8.53 6.83
C ALA A 208 20.01 -7.63 7.55
N ASP A 209 20.69 -6.84 6.76
CA ASP A 209 21.50 -5.72 7.24
C ASP A 209 20.61 -4.51 7.53
N ILE A 210 19.54 -4.33 6.74
CA ILE A 210 18.62 -3.21 6.85
C ILE A 210 17.19 -3.73 6.67
N LEU A 211 16.28 -3.31 7.56
CA LEU A 211 14.83 -3.51 7.41
C LEU A 211 14.12 -2.16 7.38
N LEU A 212 13.35 -1.96 6.33
CA LEU A 212 12.53 -0.78 6.09
C LEU A 212 11.06 -1.15 6.33
N ALA A 213 10.31 -0.31 7.07
CA ALA A 213 8.88 -0.49 7.27
C ALA A 213 8.19 0.89 7.32
N ASN A 214 7.49 1.21 6.23
CA ASN A 214 6.68 2.43 6.11
C ASN A 214 5.20 2.07 6.17
N ILE A 215 4.73 1.65 7.34
CA ILE A 215 3.39 1.12 7.59
C ILE A 215 2.81 1.70 8.87
N ASN A 216 1.51 1.47 9.12
CA ASN A 216 0.85 2.06 10.27
C ASN A 216 1.40 1.53 11.62
N ARG A 217 1.31 2.37 12.67
CA ARG A 217 1.80 2.12 14.02
C ARG A 217 1.39 0.77 14.61
N ASN A 218 0.13 0.35 14.41
CA ASN A 218 -0.39 -0.86 15.06
C ASN A 218 0.31 -2.11 14.51
N ILE A 219 0.55 -2.14 13.20
CA ILE A 219 1.30 -3.22 12.55
C ILE A 219 2.76 -3.16 12.99
N LEU A 220 3.39 -1.96 13.02
CA LEU A 220 4.76 -1.81 13.50
C LEU A 220 4.95 -2.38 14.90
N LEU A 221 4.05 -2.10 15.85
CA LEU A 221 4.11 -2.62 17.21
C LEU A 221 3.90 -4.14 17.28
N ASN A 222 2.97 -4.65 16.48
CA ASN A 222 2.67 -6.09 16.43
C ASN A 222 3.84 -6.90 15.86
N ASP A 223 4.47 -6.40 14.80
CA ASP A 223 5.45 -7.14 14.00
C ASP A 223 6.90 -6.85 14.42
N MET A 224 7.13 -5.91 15.35
CA MET A 224 8.45 -5.47 15.78
C MET A 224 9.37 -6.64 16.15
N SER A 225 8.84 -7.65 16.86
CA SER A 225 9.61 -8.83 17.27
C SER A 225 10.08 -9.64 16.07
N ALA A 226 9.25 -9.79 15.04
CA ALA A 226 9.60 -10.48 13.80
C ALA A 226 10.67 -9.69 13.03
N PHE A 227 10.54 -8.36 12.96
CA PHE A 227 11.55 -7.49 12.34
C PHE A 227 12.91 -7.65 13.00
N VAL A 228 12.95 -7.56 14.33
CA VAL A 228 14.21 -7.75 15.09
C VAL A 228 14.77 -9.15 14.89
N GLY A 229 13.92 -10.18 14.81
CA GLY A 229 14.32 -11.56 14.56
C GLY A 229 15.07 -11.74 13.23
N CYS A 230 14.71 -10.98 12.20
CA CYS A 230 15.35 -11.03 10.88
C CYS A 230 16.60 -10.17 10.75
N LEU A 231 16.84 -9.23 11.66
CA LEU A 231 18.00 -8.36 11.60
C LEU A 231 19.26 -9.05 12.11
N LYS A 232 20.38 -8.86 11.44
CA LYS A 232 21.70 -9.20 11.93
C LYS A 232 22.05 -8.35 13.15
N HIS A 233 23.03 -8.76 13.95
CA HIS A 233 23.64 -7.88 14.95
C HIS A 233 24.27 -6.66 14.26
N GLY A 234 24.06 -5.49 14.82
CA GLY A 234 24.44 -4.22 14.17
C GLY A 234 23.55 -3.83 12.99
N GLY A 235 22.51 -4.60 12.68
CA GLY A 235 21.57 -4.30 11.61
C GLY A 235 20.66 -3.12 11.93
N HIS A 236 20.16 -2.46 10.90
CA HIS A 236 19.41 -1.22 10.96
C HIS A 236 17.92 -1.45 10.75
N LEU A 237 17.07 -0.91 11.63
CA LEU A 237 15.62 -0.89 11.49
C LEU A 237 15.15 0.54 11.27
N ILE A 238 14.45 0.79 10.16
CA ILE A 238 13.92 2.11 9.82
C ILE A 238 12.41 2.00 9.75
N LEU A 239 11.73 2.77 10.59
CA LEU A 239 10.28 2.81 10.74
C LEU A 239 9.74 4.17 10.34
N SER A 240 8.62 4.20 9.63
CA SER A 240 7.81 5.38 9.38
C SER A 240 6.34 4.99 9.15
N GLY A 241 5.46 5.96 8.87
CA GLY A 241 4.01 5.73 8.71
C GLY A 241 3.23 5.99 9.99
N PHE A 242 3.75 6.82 10.89
CA PHE A 242 3.14 7.16 12.17
C PHE A 242 3.39 8.64 12.55
N LEU A 243 2.64 9.13 13.53
CA LEU A 243 2.68 10.51 13.99
C LEU A 243 3.48 10.66 15.30
N GLU A 244 3.70 11.90 15.72
CA GLU A 244 4.49 12.24 16.93
C GLU A 244 4.00 11.51 18.19
N ALA A 245 2.70 11.37 18.39
CA ALA A 245 2.12 10.68 19.56
C ALA A 245 2.51 9.20 19.65
N ASP A 246 2.95 8.60 18.55
CA ASP A 246 3.29 7.18 18.45
C ASP A 246 4.77 6.89 18.72
N ILE A 247 5.61 7.92 18.85
CA ILE A 247 7.05 7.79 19.04
C ILE A 247 7.40 7.00 20.30
N GLU A 248 6.86 7.39 21.45
CA GLU A 248 7.24 6.78 22.73
C GLU A 248 6.83 5.31 22.82
N PRO A 249 5.61 4.88 22.41
CA PRO A 249 5.27 3.45 22.33
C PRO A 249 6.22 2.64 21.45
N LEU A 250 6.58 3.16 20.27
CA LEU A 250 7.48 2.48 19.34
C LEU A 250 8.90 2.38 19.90
N LYS A 251 9.43 3.45 20.50
CA LYS A 251 10.75 3.45 21.17
C LYS A 251 10.80 2.45 22.33
N ALA A 252 9.76 2.42 23.16
CA ALA A 252 9.69 1.49 24.30
C ALA A 252 9.69 0.05 23.81
N CYS A 253 8.89 -0.27 22.78
CA CYS A 253 8.86 -1.60 22.18
C CYS A 253 10.23 -1.98 21.58
N ALA A 254 10.83 -1.12 20.76
CA ALA A 254 12.12 -1.35 20.14
C ALA A 254 13.24 -1.58 21.16
N THR A 255 13.29 -0.72 22.21
CA THR A 255 14.29 -0.84 23.29
C THR A 255 14.15 -2.15 24.05
N SER A 256 12.91 -2.60 24.32
CA SER A 256 12.66 -3.88 25.00
C SER A 256 13.15 -5.10 24.21
N LEU A 257 13.30 -4.96 22.91
CA LEU A 257 13.80 -5.97 21.98
C LEU A 257 15.30 -5.82 21.65
N GLY A 258 16.01 -4.95 22.37
CA GLY A 258 17.46 -4.79 22.21
C GLY A 258 17.86 -3.86 21.06
N LEU A 259 16.99 -2.96 20.64
CA LEU A 259 17.31 -1.92 19.67
C LEU A 259 17.70 -0.62 20.38
N THR A 260 18.63 0.11 19.81
CA THR A 260 19.02 1.47 20.27
C THR A 260 18.63 2.48 19.20
N LEU A 261 17.94 3.55 19.61
CA LEU A 261 17.61 4.66 18.71
C LEU A 261 18.89 5.36 18.26
N HIS A 262 19.07 5.52 16.95
CA HIS A 262 20.22 6.16 16.33
C HIS A 262 19.86 7.52 15.72
N ASP A 263 18.74 7.63 14.99
CA ASP A 263 18.27 8.87 14.35
C ASP A 263 16.74 8.98 14.43
N GLN A 264 16.24 10.20 14.40
CA GLN A 264 14.81 10.51 14.35
C GLN A 264 14.60 11.68 13.40
N ARG A 265 13.59 11.56 12.53
CA ARG A 265 13.20 12.62 11.59
C ARG A 265 11.70 12.94 11.71
N SER A 266 11.38 14.18 11.35
CA SER A 266 10.00 14.68 11.31
C SER A 266 9.79 15.49 10.04
N ASP A 267 8.69 15.25 9.33
CA ASP A 267 8.28 15.99 8.14
C ASP A 267 6.75 16.03 8.07
N GLU A 268 6.16 17.22 7.98
CA GLU A 268 4.71 17.44 7.89
C GLU A 268 3.89 16.73 9.00
N GLY A 269 4.44 16.61 10.23
CA GLY A 269 3.82 15.91 11.36
C GLY A 269 4.08 14.40 11.38
N TRP A 270 4.51 13.81 10.29
CA TRP A 270 4.95 12.41 10.21
C TRP A 270 6.33 12.23 10.82
N GLN A 271 6.61 11.02 11.28
CA GLN A 271 7.86 10.69 11.95
C GLN A 271 8.55 9.50 11.28
N ALA A 272 9.88 9.48 11.37
CA ALA A 272 10.69 8.31 11.06
C ALA A 272 11.68 8.05 12.19
N LEU A 273 11.86 6.78 12.55
CA LEU A 273 12.80 6.33 13.57
C LEU A 273 13.79 5.35 12.96
N HIS A 274 15.06 5.57 13.22
CA HIS A 274 16.12 4.67 12.84
C HIS A 274 16.77 4.07 14.08
N PHE A 275 16.72 2.75 14.18
CA PHE A 275 17.29 1.96 15.26
C PHE A 275 18.43 1.08 14.76
N ILE A 276 19.33 0.73 15.67
CA ILE A 276 20.40 -0.26 15.45
C ILE A 276 20.22 -1.39 16.45
N LYS A 277 20.29 -2.64 15.97
CA LYS A 277 20.21 -3.85 16.80
C LYS A 277 21.54 -4.02 17.55
N ASN A 278 21.45 -4.07 18.88
CA ASN A 278 22.62 -4.28 19.73
C ASN A 278 23.25 -5.68 19.50
N ASN A 279 24.52 -5.79 19.83
CA ASN A 279 25.27 -7.06 19.76
C ASN A 279 24.82 -8.06 20.82
#